data_3f8436902d927791e4a47611a67d8451
#
_entry.id   3f8436902d927791e4a47611a67d8451
#
_cell.length_a   1.000
_cell.length_b   1.000
_cell.length_c   1.000
_cell.angle_alpha   90.00
_cell.angle_beta   90.00
_cell.angle_gamma   90.00
#
_symmetry.space_group_name_H-M   'P 1'
#
loop_
_entity.id
_entity.type
_entity.pdbx_description
1 polymer ?
#
loop_
_entity_poly.entity_id
_entity_poly.type
_entity_poly.pdbx_seq_one_letter_code
_entity_poly.pdbx_strand_id
1 'polypeptide(L)'
;MRRQQDKQDIREPGGKLMVTHRRRLPALLFVALSSSICVPSLAAKRTTQRSDDEFGPVVRAYLGYLKNEQEVVDDRVSRREVSPVYYRHNSNRIKALRLMAIRLARESNNDYLPELEAVSASEMSMLFGPQAPAPVSLKVGEVVRNTFRYLGVVRTGEVFYLFARLDPYEQAEQSEKAVSSKAEASRP
;
A
#
# COMPACT_ATOMS: atom_id res chain seq x y z
N MET A 1 6.40 -54.27 26.81
CA MET A 1 5.51 -54.84 25.75
C MET A 1 5.73 -54.02 24.51
N ARG A 2 6.64 -54.43 23.55
CA ARG A 2 6.46 -55.36 22.42
C ARG A 2 5.16 -55.05 21.66
N ARG A 3 5.21 -54.56 20.42
CA ARG A 3 5.51 -55.19 19.12
C ARG A 3 5.54 -54.13 18.03
N GLN A 4 6.54 -54.14 17.20
CA GLN A 4 6.70 -54.70 15.84
C GLN A 4 6.00 -53.84 14.79
N GLN A 5 6.78 -53.15 13.94
CA GLN A 5 7.36 -53.60 12.65
C GLN A 5 6.29 -54.20 11.73
N ASP A 6 6.04 -53.49 10.63
CA ASP A 6 5.85 -54.17 9.37
C ASP A 6 6.43 -53.36 8.20
N LYS A 7 7.33 -54.06 7.52
CA LYS A 7 8.00 -53.76 6.26
C LYS A 7 7.17 -54.38 5.15
N GLN A 8 6.92 -53.69 4.08
CA GLN A 8 6.65 -54.28 2.74
C GLN A 8 7.06 -53.24 1.70
N ASP A 9 8.11 -53.46 1.21
CA ASP A 9 8.86 -53.88 0.05
C ASP A 9 7.97 -54.68 -0.96
N ILE A 10 7.79 -54.19 -2.18
CA ILE A 10 7.54 -54.98 -3.40
C ILE A 10 7.75 -54.10 -4.67
N ARG A 11 8.89 -54.35 -5.32
CA ARG A 11 9.14 -54.70 -6.73
C ARG A 11 8.82 -53.69 -7.85
N GLU A 12 9.89 -53.27 -8.45
CA GLU A 12 9.96 -53.16 -9.92
C GLU A 12 9.84 -54.54 -10.59
N PRO A 13 9.36 -54.63 -11.81
CA PRO A 13 10.29 -54.91 -12.90
C PRO A 13 9.96 -54.23 -14.24
N GLY A 14 10.92 -53.69 -14.92
CA GLY A 14 11.49 -54.40 -16.11
C GLY A 14 10.84 -54.08 -17.43
N GLY A 15 11.56 -53.31 -18.27
CA GLY A 15 12.06 -53.94 -19.46
C GLY A 15 11.58 -53.44 -20.82
N LYS A 16 12.56 -53.15 -21.67
CA LYS A 16 12.66 -53.23 -23.17
C LYS A 16 12.48 -51.90 -23.87
N LEU A 17 13.56 -51.30 -24.34
CA LEU A 17 14.39 -51.57 -25.53
C LEU A 17 13.63 -51.60 -26.87
N MET A 18 14.23 -50.85 -27.79
CA MET A 18 14.12 -50.85 -29.28
C MET A 18 13.25 -49.68 -29.80
N VAL A 19 13.59 -48.92 -30.81
CA VAL A 19 14.47 -49.12 -31.97
C VAL A 19 14.83 -47.78 -32.60
N THR A 20 16.06 -47.66 -33.02
CA THR A 20 16.66 -46.65 -33.87
C THR A 20 15.89 -46.37 -35.17
N HIS A 21 15.71 -45.09 -35.50
CA HIS A 21 15.64 -44.69 -36.90
C HIS A 21 16.48 -43.44 -37.17
N ARG A 22 17.68 -43.74 -37.73
CA ARG A 22 18.48 -42.76 -38.45
C ARG A 22 17.72 -42.31 -39.69
N ARG A 23 17.46 -41.02 -39.80
CA ARG A 23 17.34 -40.36 -41.11
C ARG A 23 18.20 -39.12 -41.14
N ARG A 24 19.08 -39.11 -42.14
CA ARG A 24 20.09 -38.10 -42.45
C ARG A 24 19.45 -36.91 -43.13
N LEU A 25 19.83 -35.71 -42.72
CA LEU A 25 20.17 -34.45 -43.38
C LEU A 25 19.42 -34.04 -44.69
N PRO A 26 19.19 -32.73 -44.96
CA PRO A 26 20.31 -31.82 -45.13
C PRO A 26 20.20 -30.45 -44.42
N ALA A 27 21.35 -29.85 -44.31
CA ALA A 27 21.62 -28.51 -43.86
C ALA A 27 20.92 -27.47 -44.74
N LEU A 28 20.20 -26.56 -44.11
CA LEU A 28 19.90 -25.25 -44.68
C LEU A 28 20.25 -24.18 -43.65
N LEU A 29 21.31 -23.49 -43.98
CA LEU A 29 21.89 -22.36 -43.30
C LEU A 29 20.89 -21.19 -43.41
N PHE A 30 20.08 -20.91 -42.37
CA PHE A 30 19.39 -19.64 -42.23
C PHE A 30 20.11 -18.80 -41.18
N VAL A 31 20.97 -17.93 -41.67
CA VAL A 31 21.52 -16.82 -40.93
C VAL A 31 20.38 -15.82 -40.77
N ALA A 32 19.61 -15.94 -39.70
CA ALA A 32 18.69 -14.92 -39.26
C ALA A 32 19.46 -13.90 -38.39
N LEU A 33 19.80 -12.79 -39.02
CA LEU A 33 20.32 -11.58 -38.39
C LEU A 33 19.24 -11.01 -37.47
N SER A 34 19.12 -11.49 -36.24
CA SER A 34 18.24 -10.93 -35.22
C SER A 34 18.93 -9.69 -34.65
N SER A 35 18.64 -8.54 -35.25
CA SER A 35 18.89 -7.22 -34.68
C SER A 35 18.07 -7.11 -33.39
N SER A 36 18.68 -7.43 -32.26
CA SER A 36 18.13 -7.21 -30.94
C SER A 36 18.08 -5.68 -30.71
N ILE A 37 16.95 -5.07 -31.03
CA ILE A 37 16.67 -3.69 -30.66
C ILE A 37 16.46 -3.67 -29.15
N CYS A 38 17.55 -3.43 -28.42
CA CYS A 38 17.52 -3.13 -27.00
C CYS A 38 16.85 -1.76 -26.84
N VAL A 39 15.53 -1.73 -26.67
CA VAL A 39 14.80 -0.50 -26.35
C VAL A 39 15.07 -0.20 -24.88
N PRO A 40 15.81 0.88 -24.55
CA PRO A 40 16.06 1.20 -23.15
C PRO A 40 14.73 1.59 -22.48
N SER A 41 14.37 0.84 -21.44
CA SER A 41 13.21 1.06 -20.57
C SER A 41 13.40 2.32 -19.68
N LEU A 42 13.68 3.47 -20.30
CA LEU A 42 13.85 4.76 -19.63
C LEU A 42 12.54 5.57 -19.53
N ALA A 43 11.43 5.07 -20.12
CA ALA A 43 10.18 5.82 -20.17
C ALA A 43 9.36 5.78 -18.88
N ALA A 44 9.48 4.71 -18.05
CA ALA A 44 8.65 4.55 -16.87
C ALA A 44 9.00 5.50 -15.71
N LYS A 45 10.27 5.89 -15.59
CA LYS A 45 10.73 6.79 -14.53
C LYS A 45 10.37 8.27 -14.76
N ARG A 46 10.19 8.66 -16.03
CA ARG A 46 9.82 10.03 -16.41
C ARG A 46 8.34 10.36 -16.20
N THR A 47 7.45 9.36 -16.29
CA THR A 47 6.00 9.59 -16.21
C THR A 47 5.55 9.93 -14.78
N THR A 48 6.15 9.31 -13.75
CA THR A 48 5.79 9.57 -12.35
C THR A 48 6.28 10.95 -11.89
N GLN A 49 7.47 11.36 -12.33
CA GLN A 49 8.05 12.65 -11.93
C GLN A 49 7.32 13.84 -12.59
N ARG A 50 6.87 13.67 -13.84
CA ARG A 50 6.13 14.72 -14.56
C ARG A 50 4.73 14.98 -13.99
N SER A 51 4.11 13.98 -13.34
CA SER A 51 2.80 14.13 -12.70
C SER A 51 2.87 14.86 -11.35
N ASP A 52 4.03 14.89 -10.69
CA ASP A 52 4.18 15.57 -9.40
C ASP A 52 4.55 17.06 -9.57
N ASP A 53 5.11 17.44 -10.72
CA ASP A 53 5.47 18.83 -11.04
C ASP A 53 4.25 19.76 -11.22
N GLU A 54 3.05 19.21 -11.35
CA GLU A 54 1.80 19.97 -11.43
C GLU A 54 1.39 20.59 -10.08
N PHE A 55 1.94 20.07 -8.97
CA PHE A 55 1.60 20.50 -7.61
C PHE A 55 2.56 21.57 -7.09
N GLY A 56 2.10 22.33 -6.10
CA GLY A 56 2.92 23.30 -5.39
C GLY A 56 4.01 22.65 -4.53
N PRO A 57 4.92 23.46 -3.96
CA PRO A 57 6.10 22.96 -3.25
C PRO A 57 5.78 22.09 -2.04
N VAL A 58 4.70 22.40 -1.28
CA VAL A 58 4.32 21.61 -0.09
C VAL A 58 3.85 20.21 -0.49
N VAL A 59 2.95 20.12 -1.46
CA VAL A 59 2.43 18.84 -1.96
C VAL A 59 3.57 18.02 -2.57
N ARG A 60 4.44 18.63 -3.39
CA ARG A 60 5.61 17.94 -3.97
C ARG A 60 6.57 17.41 -2.91
N ALA A 61 6.84 18.19 -1.86
CA ALA A 61 7.70 17.75 -0.77
C ALA A 61 7.11 16.53 -0.05
N TYR A 62 5.80 16.53 0.20
CA TYR A 62 5.12 15.38 0.81
C TYR A 62 5.13 14.14 -0.10
N LEU A 63 4.87 14.31 -1.40
CA LEU A 63 4.94 13.20 -2.36
C LEU A 63 6.36 12.64 -2.49
N GLY A 64 7.38 13.51 -2.42
CA GLY A 64 8.79 13.13 -2.36
C GLY A 64 9.12 12.35 -1.08
N TYR A 65 8.62 12.79 0.06
CA TYR A 65 8.75 12.07 1.33
C TYR A 65 8.16 10.65 1.22
N LEU A 66 6.94 10.50 0.73
CA LEU A 66 6.31 9.19 0.55
C LEU A 66 7.07 8.28 -0.41
N LYS A 67 7.71 8.86 -1.44
CA LYS A 67 8.58 8.10 -2.33
C LYS A 67 9.82 7.58 -1.60
N ASN A 68 10.46 8.41 -0.78
CA ASN A 68 11.61 8.01 0.02
C ASN A 68 11.22 6.91 1.05
N GLU A 69 10.06 7.03 1.70
CA GLU A 69 9.53 5.98 2.58
C GLU A 69 9.35 4.65 1.84
N GLN A 70 8.84 4.67 0.60
CA GLN A 70 8.73 3.46 -0.21
C GLN A 70 10.12 2.86 -0.51
N GLU A 71 11.11 3.68 -0.85
CA GLU A 71 12.48 3.22 -1.10
C GLU A 71 13.10 2.57 0.16
N VAL A 72 12.83 3.11 1.34
CA VAL A 72 13.26 2.50 2.62
C VAL A 72 12.61 1.14 2.83
N VAL A 73 11.31 1.02 2.60
CA VAL A 73 10.59 -0.26 2.74
C VAL A 73 11.07 -1.29 1.72
N ASP A 74 11.35 -0.86 0.47
CA ASP A 74 11.90 -1.71 -0.60
C ASP A 74 13.31 -2.23 -0.25
N ASP A 75 14.16 -1.37 0.31
CA ASP A 75 15.49 -1.74 0.76
C ASP A 75 15.44 -2.75 1.93
N ARG A 76 14.58 -2.51 2.93
CA ARG A 76 14.44 -3.42 4.08
C ARG A 76 13.93 -4.80 3.70
N VAL A 77 13.01 -4.91 2.73
CA VAL A 77 12.57 -6.23 2.24
C VAL A 77 13.64 -6.93 1.42
N SER A 78 14.43 -6.19 0.64
CA SER A 78 15.55 -6.75 -0.14
C SER A 78 16.63 -7.36 0.76
N ARG A 79 16.87 -6.75 1.91
CA ARG A 79 17.78 -7.26 2.95
C ARG A 79 17.14 -8.29 3.88
N ARG A 80 15.88 -8.66 3.64
CA ARG A 80 15.11 -9.61 4.47
C ARG A 80 14.94 -9.18 5.93
N GLU A 81 14.95 -7.88 6.20
CA GLU A 81 14.75 -7.30 7.54
C GLU A 81 13.28 -7.27 7.93
N VAL A 82 12.38 -7.30 6.96
CA VAL A 82 10.94 -7.28 7.17
C VAL A 82 10.24 -8.43 6.45
N SER A 83 9.09 -8.84 6.98
CA SER A 83 8.29 -9.89 6.35
C SER A 83 7.59 -9.39 5.07
N PRO A 84 7.25 -10.30 4.13
CA PRO A 84 6.45 -9.93 2.94
C PRO A 84 5.07 -9.35 3.28
N VAL A 85 4.50 -9.73 4.42
CA VAL A 85 3.22 -9.18 4.90
C VAL A 85 3.40 -7.73 5.33
N TYR A 86 4.42 -7.45 6.14
CA TYR A 86 4.76 -6.08 6.56
C TYR A 86 5.06 -5.18 5.35
N TYR A 87 5.89 -5.67 4.41
CA TYR A 87 6.19 -4.95 3.17
C TYR A 87 4.94 -4.56 2.40
N ARG A 88 4.07 -5.53 2.12
CA ARG A 88 2.83 -5.30 1.37
C ARG A 88 1.92 -4.30 2.06
N HIS A 89 1.73 -4.45 3.37
CA HIS A 89 0.89 -3.55 4.16
C HIS A 89 1.39 -2.11 4.11
N ASN A 90 2.69 -1.88 4.38
CA ASN A 90 3.25 -0.53 4.36
C ASN A 90 3.30 0.08 2.96
N SER A 91 3.64 -0.68 1.93
CA SER A 91 3.58 -0.21 0.54
C SER A 91 2.16 0.18 0.13
N ASN A 92 1.14 -0.56 0.56
CA ASN A 92 -0.25 -0.22 0.30
C ASN A 92 -0.68 1.04 1.07
N ARG A 93 -0.22 1.21 2.32
CA ARG A 93 -0.43 2.43 3.13
C ARG A 93 0.16 3.66 2.46
N ILE A 94 1.43 3.60 2.04
CA ILE A 94 2.11 4.69 1.33
C ILE A 94 1.35 5.08 0.06
N LYS A 95 0.88 4.10 -0.71
CA LYS A 95 0.03 4.34 -1.90
C LYS A 95 -1.29 5.01 -1.53
N ALA A 96 -1.93 4.62 -0.42
CA ALA A 96 -3.17 5.21 0.04
C ALA A 96 -2.99 6.68 0.44
N LEU A 97 -1.93 7.00 1.18
CA LEU A 97 -1.54 8.36 1.55
C LEU A 97 -1.28 9.22 0.30
N ARG A 98 -0.51 8.69 -0.66
CA ARG A 98 -0.22 9.37 -1.92
C ARG A 98 -1.49 9.70 -2.70
N LEU A 99 -2.40 8.75 -2.85
CA LEU A 99 -3.67 8.96 -3.55
C LEU A 99 -4.53 10.01 -2.86
N MET A 100 -4.57 10.02 -1.51
CA MET A 100 -5.34 11.01 -0.76
C MET A 100 -4.72 12.40 -0.87
N ALA A 101 -3.40 12.54 -0.75
CA ALA A 101 -2.70 13.81 -0.90
C ALA A 101 -2.96 14.45 -2.28
N ILE A 102 -2.86 13.66 -3.35
CA ILE A 102 -3.18 14.11 -4.71
C ILE A 102 -4.65 14.54 -4.84
N ARG A 103 -5.57 13.76 -4.26
CA ARG A 103 -7.00 14.10 -4.26
C ARG A 103 -7.24 15.44 -3.58
N LEU A 104 -6.74 15.63 -2.35
CA LEU A 104 -6.91 16.86 -1.58
C LEU A 104 -6.33 18.06 -2.32
N ALA A 105 -5.11 17.95 -2.87
CA ALA A 105 -4.47 19.02 -3.61
C ALA A 105 -5.30 19.46 -4.84
N ARG A 106 -5.90 18.51 -5.55
CA ARG A 106 -6.75 18.79 -6.71
C ARG A 106 -8.11 19.39 -6.32
N GLU A 107 -8.72 18.87 -5.24
CA GLU A 107 -10.02 19.35 -4.75
C GLU A 107 -9.92 20.75 -4.13
N SER A 108 -8.85 21.04 -3.38
CA SER A 108 -8.64 22.33 -2.75
C SER A 108 -8.08 23.40 -3.68
N ASN A 109 -7.46 22.98 -4.79
CA ASN A 109 -6.74 23.83 -5.74
C ASN A 109 -5.74 24.79 -5.05
N ASN A 110 -5.12 24.33 -3.96
CA ASN A 110 -4.09 25.05 -3.21
C ASN A 110 -2.95 24.13 -2.81
N ASP A 111 -1.84 24.70 -2.35
CA ASP A 111 -0.63 23.96 -1.93
C ASP A 111 -0.62 23.72 -0.41
N TYR A 112 -1.78 23.39 0.16
CA TYR A 112 -1.90 23.00 1.57
C TYR A 112 -2.24 21.53 1.71
N LEU A 113 -1.51 20.83 2.60
CA LEU A 113 -1.83 19.46 3.03
C LEU A 113 -1.84 19.41 4.55
N PRO A 114 -2.93 18.91 5.16
CA PRO A 114 -2.91 18.56 6.56
C PRO A 114 -2.01 17.35 6.80
N GLU A 115 -1.63 17.09 8.04
CA GLU A 115 -0.99 15.85 8.43
C GLU A 115 -1.95 14.68 8.17
N LEU A 116 -1.55 13.74 7.32
CA LEU A 116 -2.39 12.62 6.90
C LEU A 116 -2.02 11.35 7.63
N GLU A 117 -3.04 10.64 8.10
CA GLU A 117 -2.93 9.31 8.69
C GLU A 117 -3.75 8.30 7.89
N ALA A 118 -3.16 7.12 7.64
CA ALA A 118 -3.83 6.01 6.98
C ALA A 118 -3.76 4.77 7.88
N VAL A 119 -4.90 4.28 8.31
CA VAL A 119 -5.00 3.11 9.20
C VAL A 119 -5.93 2.05 8.61
N SER A 120 -5.59 0.78 8.80
CA SER A 120 -6.49 -0.33 8.52
C SER A 120 -7.54 -0.47 9.63
N ALA A 121 -8.58 -1.25 9.40
CA ALA A 121 -9.63 -1.47 10.42
C ALA A 121 -9.06 -2.05 11.73
N SER A 122 -8.04 -2.90 11.65
CA SER A 122 -7.37 -3.50 12.82
C SER A 122 -6.50 -2.52 13.59
N GLU A 123 -6.10 -1.41 12.98
CA GLU A 123 -5.22 -0.39 13.57
C GLU A 123 -5.99 0.80 14.15
N MET A 124 -7.32 0.85 13.98
CA MET A 124 -8.14 1.95 14.51
C MET A 124 -7.95 2.17 16.00
N SER A 125 -7.80 1.08 16.78
CA SER A 125 -7.55 1.16 18.22
C SER A 125 -6.16 1.72 18.56
N MET A 126 -5.18 1.63 17.67
CA MET A 126 -3.86 2.23 17.87
C MET A 126 -3.93 3.76 17.74
N LEU A 127 -4.75 4.27 16.82
CA LEU A 127 -4.92 5.70 16.61
C LEU A 127 -5.89 6.34 17.64
N PHE A 128 -7.00 5.65 17.97
CA PHE A 128 -8.07 6.19 18.78
C PHE A 128 -8.22 5.58 20.18
N GLY A 129 -7.37 4.59 20.52
CA GLY A 129 -7.48 3.88 21.80
C GLY A 129 -8.63 2.85 21.82
N PRO A 130 -8.93 2.30 23.02
CA PRO A 130 -9.89 1.21 23.19
C PRO A 130 -11.33 1.51 22.71
N GLN A 131 -11.70 2.78 22.69
CA GLN A 131 -13.02 3.25 22.24
C GLN A 131 -12.97 3.79 20.80
N ALA A 132 -12.19 3.16 19.92
CA ALA A 132 -12.13 3.53 18.51
C ALA A 132 -13.53 3.41 17.88
N PRO A 133 -13.91 4.36 17.01
CA PRO A 133 -15.17 4.25 16.29
C PRO A 133 -15.13 3.08 15.32
N ALA A 134 -16.29 2.44 15.12
CA ALA A 134 -16.39 1.42 14.08
C ALA A 134 -16.20 2.08 12.70
N PRO A 135 -15.31 1.55 11.84
CA PRO A 135 -15.04 2.17 10.54
C PRO A 135 -16.27 2.44 9.68
N VAL A 136 -17.27 1.54 9.77
CA VAL A 136 -18.51 1.63 8.99
C VAL A 136 -19.46 2.75 9.44
N SER A 137 -19.29 3.28 10.65
CA SER A 137 -20.13 4.37 11.17
C SER A 137 -19.61 5.76 10.84
N LEU A 138 -18.37 5.88 10.35
CA LEU A 138 -17.72 7.16 10.07
C LEU A 138 -18.30 7.83 8.82
N LYS A 139 -18.58 9.12 8.92
CA LYS A 139 -19.00 9.96 7.80
C LYS A 139 -17.84 10.86 7.36
N VAL A 140 -17.67 11.01 6.05
CA VAL A 140 -16.64 11.92 5.51
C VAL A 140 -16.85 13.32 6.04
N GLY A 141 -15.78 13.95 6.52
CA GLY A 141 -15.81 15.26 7.20
C GLY A 141 -16.06 15.20 8.71
N GLU A 142 -16.45 14.04 9.25
CA GLU A 142 -16.68 13.86 10.68
C GLU A 142 -15.38 14.04 11.48
N VAL A 143 -15.46 14.77 12.58
CA VAL A 143 -14.35 14.98 13.51
C VAL A 143 -14.40 13.92 14.61
N VAL A 144 -13.34 13.15 14.72
CA VAL A 144 -13.18 12.08 15.71
C VAL A 144 -12.22 12.54 16.80
N ARG A 145 -12.66 12.44 18.05
CA ARG A 145 -11.84 12.79 19.24
C ARG A 145 -11.30 14.23 19.24
N ASN A 146 -11.96 15.16 18.56
CA ASN A 146 -11.51 16.55 18.40
C ASN A 146 -10.09 16.70 17.82
N THR A 147 -9.54 15.64 17.25
CA THR A 147 -8.16 15.60 16.78
C THR A 147 -8.07 15.26 15.30
N PHE A 148 -8.95 14.41 14.81
CA PHE A 148 -8.87 13.88 13.46
C PHE A 148 -10.16 14.12 12.68
N ARG A 149 -10.04 14.58 11.44
CA ARG A 149 -11.17 14.66 10.48
C ARG A 149 -11.08 13.44 9.56
N TYR A 150 -12.16 12.67 9.47
CA TYR A 150 -12.23 11.53 8.56
C TYR A 150 -12.39 11.99 7.12
N LEU A 151 -11.48 11.53 6.23
CA LEU A 151 -11.43 11.92 4.82
C LEU A 151 -12.05 10.85 3.89
N GLY A 152 -12.25 9.63 4.36
CA GLY A 152 -12.82 8.54 3.58
C GLY A 152 -11.93 7.32 3.48
N VAL A 153 -12.28 6.44 2.54
CA VAL A 153 -11.61 5.15 2.31
C VAL A 153 -10.80 5.18 1.03
N VAL A 154 -9.61 4.60 1.08
CA VAL A 154 -8.81 4.30 -0.10
C VAL A 154 -8.47 2.80 -0.13
N ARG A 155 -8.58 2.19 -1.31
CA ARG A 155 -8.26 0.77 -1.56
C ARG A 155 -7.02 0.66 -2.43
N THR A 156 -5.96 0.04 -1.89
CA THR A 156 -4.65 -0.14 -2.55
C THR A 156 -4.14 -1.58 -2.40
N GLY A 157 -5.02 -2.56 -2.61
CA GLY A 157 -4.79 -3.97 -2.25
C GLY A 157 -5.29 -4.31 -0.84
N GLU A 158 -5.30 -3.33 0.05
CA GLU A 158 -5.94 -3.35 1.37
C GLU A 158 -6.87 -2.13 1.51
N VAL A 159 -7.69 -2.12 2.55
CA VAL A 159 -8.60 -1.00 2.85
C VAL A 159 -7.98 -0.13 3.92
N PHE A 160 -7.75 1.14 3.60
CA PHE A 160 -7.28 2.14 4.54
C PHE A 160 -8.33 3.23 4.74
N TYR A 161 -8.49 3.62 5.99
CA TYR A 161 -9.30 4.75 6.45
C TYR A 161 -8.36 5.94 6.64
N LEU A 162 -8.65 7.03 5.94
CA LEU A 162 -7.78 8.20 5.88
C LEU A 162 -8.32 9.29 6.80
N PHE A 163 -7.42 9.88 7.56
CA PHE A 163 -7.71 10.96 8.48
C PHE A 163 -6.75 12.12 8.25
N ALA A 164 -7.25 13.33 8.44
CA ALA A 164 -6.44 14.53 8.57
C ALA A 164 -6.38 14.92 10.05
N ARG A 165 -5.18 15.14 10.56
CA ARG A 165 -5.03 15.74 11.89
C ARG A 165 -5.47 17.20 11.82
N LEU A 166 -6.34 17.63 12.72
CA LEU A 166 -6.75 19.00 12.85
C LEU A 166 -5.58 19.83 13.40
N ASP A 167 -5.44 21.04 12.91
CA ASP A 167 -4.49 21.96 13.49
C ASP A 167 -4.91 22.40 14.92
N PRO A 168 -4.00 22.99 15.72
CA PRO A 168 -4.32 23.38 17.11
C PRO A 168 -5.48 24.36 17.22
N TYR A 169 -5.69 25.25 16.25
CA TYR A 169 -6.79 26.21 16.25
C TYR A 169 -8.12 25.51 15.98
N GLU A 170 -8.18 24.62 14.98
CA GLU A 170 -9.35 23.79 14.71
C GLU A 170 -9.71 22.90 15.92
N GLN A 171 -8.72 22.35 16.62
CA GLN A 171 -8.93 21.54 17.84
C GLN A 171 -9.52 22.37 18.97
N ALA A 172 -9.04 23.61 19.18
CA ALA A 172 -9.58 24.53 20.18
C ALA A 172 -11.04 24.88 19.88
N GLU A 173 -11.34 25.22 18.62
CA GLU A 173 -12.70 25.55 18.19
C GLU A 173 -13.69 24.39 18.39
N GLN A 174 -13.26 23.15 18.09
CA GLN A 174 -14.06 21.94 18.33
C GLN A 174 -14.34 21.73 19.83
N SER A 175 -13.36 22.03 20.67
CA SER A 175 -13.48 21.90 22.13
C SER A 175 -14.47 22.91 22.69
N GLU A 176 -14.44 24.16 22.22
CA GLU A 176 -15.39 25.22 22.63
C GLU A 176 -16.82 24.88 22.19
N LYS A 177 -17.01 24.38 20.96
CA LYS A 177 -18.32 23.92 20.45
C LYS A 177 -18.89 22.80 21.32
N ALA A 178 -18.06 21.84 21.72
CA ALA A 178 -18.47 20.71 22.57
C ALA A 178 -18.92 21.21 23.98
N VAL A 179 -18.22 22.18 24.56
CA VAL A 179 -18.56 22.76 25.86
C VAL A 179 -19.87 23.53 25.76
N SER A 180 -20.04 24.36 24.72
CA SER A 180 -21.25 25.18 24.52
C SER A 180 -22.49 24.29 24.32
N SER A 181 -22.40 23.25 23.50
CA SER A 181 -23.51 22.31 23.26
C SER A 181 -23.92 21.55 24.53
N LYS A 182 -22.93 21.18 25.39
CA LYS A 182 -23.21 20.51 26.66
C LYS A 182 -23.88 21.45 27.67
N ALA A 183 -23.50 22.73 27.69
CA ALA A 183 -24.12 23.76 28.55
C ALA A 183 -25.58 24.04 28.15
N GLU A 184 -25.87 24.03 26.84
CA GLU A 184 -27.23 24.22 26.33
C GLU A 184 -28.14 23.04 26.61
N ALA A 185 -27.62 21.80 26.48
CA ALA A 185 -28.35 20.56 26.79
C ALA A 185 -28.62 20.36 28.29
N SER A 186 -27.93 21.11 29.19
CA SER A 186 -28.10 21.04 30.66
C SER A 186 -28.97 22.12 31.23
N ARG A 187 -29.60 22.97 30.41
CA ARG A 187 -30.58 23.95 30.87
C ARG A 187 -31.94 23.28 31.02
N PRO A 188 -32.56 23.33 32.22
CA PRO A 188 -33.86 22.73 32.50
C PRO A 188 -35.00 23.46 31.76
#